data_e043bed5816976680b11fc71c653ec7c
#
_entry.id   e043bed5816976680b11fc71c653ec7c
#
_cell.length_a   1.000
_cell.length_b   1.000
_cell.length_c   1.000
_cell.angle_alpha   90.00
_cell.angle_beta   90.00
_cell.angle_gamma   90.00
#
_symmetry.space_group_name_H-M   'P 1'
#
loop_
_entity.id
_entity.type
_entity.pdbx_description
1 polymer ?
#
loop_
_entity_poly.entity_id
_entity_poly.type
_entity_poly.pdbx_seq_one_letter_code
_entity_poly.pdbx_strand_id
1 'polypeptide(L)'
;VWGVLHGDVVRTLTEPPFEGVRYDGESLPLSGCRLLAPCEATKIVCIGKNYFDHIHEMKSMLDASNTPDRPTLFLKAPNALNAHLGTVHAPDFVGRLDYEGELAVVMKRRAKDVPEEEALDYVLGYTCLNDITARDVQKADGQWARGKNMDGFAPMGPVVTDEVDPEHLTITTRLNGQVVQQGRTEQLITGVRALISFITASMT
;
A
#
# COMPACT_ATOMS: atom_id res chain seq x y z
N VAL A 1 14.72 -11.15 10.51
CA VAL A 1 15.85 -10.76 9.66
C VAL A 1 15.35 -10.16 8.36
N TRP A 2 16.14 -9.31 7.73
CA TRP A 2 15.94 -8.82 6.37
C TRP A 2 16.61 -9.76 5.38
N GLY A 3 16.10 -9.81 4.15
CA GLY A 3 16.70 -10.65 3.11
C GLY A 3 16.24 -10.25 1.71
N VAL A 4 16.99 -10.67 0.71
CA VAL A 4 16.66 -10.56 -0.71
C VAL A 4 16.21 -11.93 -1.21
N LEU A 5 15.06 -11.97 -1.86
CA LEU A 5 14.51 -13.21 -2.42
C LEU A 5 15.11 -13.48 -3.81
N HIS A 6 15.71 -14.64 -3.96
CA HIS A 6 16.22 -15.17 -5.24
C HIS A 6 15.56 -16.54 -5.50
N GLY A 7 14.52 -16.58 -6.31
CA GLY A 7 13.71 -17.80 -6.49
C GLY A 7 13.14 -18.28 -5.16
N ASP A 8 13.48 -19.51 -4.74
CA ASP A 8 13.03 -20.12 -3.48
C ASP A 8 14.02 -19.94 -2.32
N VAL A 9 15.00 -19.04 -2.44
CA VAL A 9 16.04 -18.80 -1.45
C VAL A 9 16.01 -17.33 -1.01
N VAL A 10 16.01 -17.11 0.30
CA VAL A 10 16.19 -15.81 0.92
C VAL A 10 17.65 -15.66 1.32
N ARG A 11 18.39 -14.73 0.71
CA ARG A 11 19.74 -14.34 1.14
C ARG A 11 19.62 -13.27 2.21
N THR A 12 20.11 -13.56 3.41
CA THR A 12 19.95 -12.67 4.55
C THR A 12 20.88 -11.46 4.49
N LEU A 13 20.43 -10.36 5.12
CA LEU A 13 21.10 -9.07 5.13
C LEU A 13 21.56 -8.74 6.54
N THR A 14 22.70 -8.04 6.64
CA THR A 14 23.22 -7.50 7.90
C THR A 14 22.33 -6.42 8.50
N GLU A 15 21.58 -5.69 7.66
CA GLU A 15 20.74 -4.55 8.01
C GLU A 15 19.60 -4.35 6.99
N PRO A 16 18.60 -3.51 7.29
CA PRO A 16 17.57 -3.14 6.32
C PRO A 16 18.16 -2.51 5.05
N PRO A 17 17.59 -2.77 3.84
CA PRO A 17 18.21 -2.39 2.57
C PRO A 17 18.05 -0.89 2.20
N PHE A 18 17.71 -0.01 3.14
CA PHE A 18 17.46 1.41 2.86
C PHE A 18 18.68 2.19 2.38
N GLU A 19 19.88 1.78 2.78
CA GLU A 19 21.16 2.36 2.35
C GLU A 19 21.93 1.46 1.37
N GLY A 20 21.28 0.42 0.87
CA GLY A 20 21.84 -0.57 -0.04
C GLY A 20 21.83 -1.98 0.52
N VAL A 21 22.09 -2.93 -0.35
CA VAL A 21 22.06 -4.36 -0.03
C VAL A 21 23.42 -4.83 0.47
N ARG A 22 23.49 -5.36 1.71
CA ARG A 22 24.69 -5.93 2.32
C ARG A 22 24.38 -7.31 2.87
N TYR A 23 24.85 -8.35 2.18
CA TYR A 23 24.65 -9.72 2.58
C TYR A 23 25.54 -10.13 3.76
N ASP A 24 25.00 -10.91 4.70
CA ASP A 24 25.76 -11.50 5.82
C ASP A 24 26.42 -12.85 5.46
N GLY A 25 26.11 -13.38 4.29
CA GLY A 25 26.64 -14.65 3.77
C GLY A 25 25.76 -15.87 4.03
N GLU A 26 24.66 -15.69 4.76
CA GLU A 26 23.70 -16.75 5.04
C GLU A 26 22.56 -16.80 4.02
N SER A 27 21.87 -17.94 3.97
CA SER A 27 20.73 -18.16 3.09
C SER A 27 19.73 -19.12 3.73
N LEU A 28 18.45 -18.86 3.54
CA LEU A 28 17.35 -19.64 4.09
C LEU A 28 16.42 -20.10 2.96
N PRO A 29 15.90 -21.32 2.99
CA PRO A 29 14.85 -21.73 2.05
C PRO A 29 13.57 -20.94 2.35
N LEU A 30 12.92 -20.39 1.33
CA LEU A 30 11.67 -19.62 1.50
C LEU A 30 10.58 -20.44 2.21
N SER A 31 10.51 -21.75 1.94
CA SER A 31 9.56 -22.67 2.57
C SER A 31 9.72 -22.80 4.09
N GLY A 32 10.88 -22.44 4.65
CA GLY A 32 11.16 -22.38 6.09
C GLY A 32 10.94 -20.98 6.69
N CYS A 33 10.54 -20.01 5.90
CA CYS A 33 10.38 -18.62 6.34
C CYS A 33 8.92 -18.25 6.55
N ARG A 34 8.65 -17.49 7.61
CA ARG A 34 7.40 -16.73 7.74
C ARG A 34 7.70 -15.30 7.31
N LEU A 35 7.10 -14.87 6.21
CA LEU A 35 7.27 -13.50 5.74
C LEU A 35 6.47 -12.54 6.64
N LEU A 36 7.10 -11.45 7.05
CA LEU A 36 6.47 -10.32 7.72
C LEU A 36 6.10 -9.26 6.66
N ALA A 37 5.47 -8.17 7.09
CA ALA A 37 5.34 -7.01 6.22
C ALA A 37 6.76 -6.55 5.80
N PRO A 38 6.98 -6.26 4.50
CA PRO A 38 8.34 -6.01 3.99
C PRO A 38 8.86 -4.60 4.29
N CYS A 39 8.23 -3.89 5.22
CA CYS A 39 8.72 -2.64 5.80
C CYS A 39 8.15 -2.43 7.20
N GLU A 40 8.84 -1.63 8.02
CA GLU A 40 8.41 -1.18 9.34
C GLU A 40 7.91 0.26 9.22
N ALA A 41 6.69 0.43 8.71
CA ALA A 41 6.13 1.75 8.46
C ALA A 41 5.79 2.46 9.77
N THR A 42 6.25 3.70 9.93
CA THR A 42 5.82 4.59 11.02
C THR A 42 4.49 5.29 10.71
N LYS A 43 4.12 5.35 9.44
CA LYS A 43 2.82 5.79 8.92
C LYS A 43 2.63 5.23 7.52
N ILE A 44 1.40 5.07 7.11
CA ILE A 44 1.02 4.72 5.74
C ILE A 44 0.13 5.85 5.24
N VAL A 45 0.61 6.60 4.23
CA VAL A 45 -0.17 7.67 3.61
C VAL A 45 -0.95 7.08 2.44
N CYS A 46 -2.26 7.17 2.51
CA CYS A 46 -3.17 6.61 1.51
C CYS A 46 -3.87 7.72 0.72
N ILE A 47 -4.25 7.38 -0.51
CA ILE A 47 -4.89 8.29 -1.44
C ILE A 47 -6.30 7.78 -1.73
N GLY A 48 -7.30 8.55 -1.35
CA GLY A 48 -8.69 8.25 -1.68
C GLY A 48 -9.08 8.79 -3.05
N LYS A 49 -9.95 8.04 -3.77
CA LYS A 49 -10.58 8.47 -5.04
C LYS A 49 -9.58 8.82 -6.16
N ASN A 50 -8.53 8.04 -6.31
CA ASN A 50 -7.46 8.31 -7.30
C ASN A 50 -7.60 7.50 -8.60
N TYR A 51 -8.70 6.76 -8.81
CA TYR A 51 -9.00 6.05 -10.05
C TYR A 51 -10.30 6.57 -10.66
N PHE A 52 -10.30 6.84 -11.97
CA PHE A 52 -11.48 7.34 -12.67
C PHE A 52 -12.67 6.38 -12.59
N ASP A 53 -12.45 5.07 -12.77
CA ASP A 53 -13.49 4.06 -12.74
C ASP A 53 -14.14 3.94 -11.36
N HIS A 54 -13.33 4.03 -10.29
CA HIS A 54 -13.82 4.01 -8.90
C HIS A 54 -14.75 5.20 -8.58
N ILE A 55 -14.47 6.37 -9.16
CA ILE A 55 -15.37 7.55 -9.00
C ILE A 55 -16.73 7.27 -9.65
N HIS A 56 -16.75 6.61 -10.80
CA HIS A 56 -18.00 6.26 -11.48
C HIS A 56 -18.83 5.23 -10.71
N GLU A 57 -18.21 4.21 -10.10
CA GLU A 57 -18.88 3.24 -9.24
C GLU A 57 -19.44 3.89 -7.96
N MET A 58 -18.72 4.83 -7.37
CA MET A 58 -19.18 5.55 -6.17
C MET A 58 -20.28 6.57 -6.44
N LYS A 59 -20.45 7.08 -7.68
CA LYS A 59 -21.54 8.00 -8.05
C LYS A 59 -22.93 7.40 -7.81
N SER A 60 -23.04 6.10 -7.82
CA SER A 60 -24.29 5.39 -7.49
C SER A 60 -24.54 5.21 -5.98
N MET A 61 -23.54 5.44 -5.12
CA MET A 61 -23.60 5.17 -3.68
C MET A 61 -23.42 6.38 -2.77
N LEU A 62 -22.83 7.45 -3.27
CA LEU A 62 -22.58 8.69 -2.53
C LEU A 62 -22.74 9.86 -3.51
N ASP A 63 -23.18 11.00 -3.02
CA ASP A 63 -23.36 12.28 -3.77
C ASP A 63 -21.98 12.84 -4.25
N ALA A 64 -21.20 12.00 -4.95
CA ALA A 64 -19.83 12.27 -5.39
C ALA A 64 -19.86 12.80 -6.83
N SER A 65 -20.37 14.03 -7.01
CA SER A 65 -20.49 14.66 -8.33
C SER A 65 -19.16 15.21 -8.89
N ASN A 66 -18.06 15.20 -8.11
CA ASN A 66 -16.81 15.84 -8.53
C ASN A 66 -15.59 14.93 -8.33
N THR A 67 -14.81 14.77 -9.41
CA THR A 67 -13.39 14.38 -9.31
C THR A 67 -12.72 15.43 -8.42
N PRO A 68 -12.01 15.04 -7.35
CA PRO A 68 -11.39 16.03 -6.48
C PRO A 68 -10.29 16.77 -7.25
N ASP A 69 -10.26 18.10 -7.13
CA ASP A 69 -9.23 18.96 -7.73
C ASP A 69 -7.82 18.67 -7.15
N ARG A 70 -7.76 17.98 -6.03
CA ARG A 70 -6.52 17.61 -5.31
C ARG A 70 -6.66 16.21 -4.72
N PRO A 71 -5.54 15.47 -4.57
CA PRO A 71 -5.54 14.17 -3.91
C PRO A 71 -6.15 14.23 -2.50
N THR A 72 -7.06 13.31 -2.20
CA THR A 72 -7.62 13.16 -0.85
C THR A 72 -6.70 12.27 -0.05
N LEU A 73 -6.02 12.82 0.96
CA LEU A 73 -5.11 12.07 1.81
C LEU A 73 -5.82 11.56 3.07
N PHE A 74 -5.49 10.34 3.46
CA PHE A 74 -5.77 9.80 4.78
C PHE A 74 -4.61 8.92 5.25
N LEU A 75 -4.60 8.53 6.50
CA LEU A 75 -3.52 7.74 7.08
C LEU A 75 -4.04 6.38 7.56
N LYS A 76 -3.22 5.35 7.36
CA LYS A 76 -3.30 4.13 8.15
C LYS A 76 -2.15 4.13 9.15
N ALA A 77 -2.48 3.80 10.39
CA ALA A 77 -1.53 3.76 11.50
C ALA A 77 -0.71 2.46 11.49
N PRO A 78 0.43 2.40 12.16
CA PRO A 78 1.29 1.21 12.19
C PRO A 78 0.61 -0.07 12.70
N ASN A 79 -0.38 0.04 13.60
CA ASN A 79 -1.15 -1.11 14.11
C ASN A 79 -2.00 -1.79 13.01
N ALA A 80 -2.34 -1.05 11.95
CA ALA A 80 -3.07 -1.62 10.82
C ALA A 80 -2.18 -2.53 9.95
N LEU A 81 -0.85 -2.38 10.01
CA LEU A 81 0.07 -3.18 9.20
C LEU A 81 -0.05 -4.67 9.54
N ASN A 82 -0.13 -5.50 8.51
CA ASN A 82 -0.19 -6.94 8.63
C ASN A 82 0.75 -7.61 7.61
N ALA A 83 1.14 -8.83 7.87
CA ALA A 83 2.04 -9.59 7.04
C ALA A 83 1.33 -10.20 5.82
N HIS A 84 2.12 -10.63 4.82
CA HIS A 84 1.66 -11.54 3.78
C HIS A 84 1.05 -12.80 4.40
N LEU A 85 -0.12 -13.23 3.91
CA LEU A 85 -0.93 -14.33 4.47
C LEU A 85 -1.39 -14.11 5.93
N GLY A 86 -1.27 -12.89 6.46
CA GLY A 86 -1.77 -12.55 7.78
C GLY A 86 -3.30 -12.57 7.82
N THR A 87 -3.86 -13.10 8.90
CA THR A 87 -5.31 -13.09 9.12
C THR A 87 -5.78 -11.68 9.48
N VAL A 88 -6.87 -11.24 8.88
CA VAL A 88 -7.56 -10.00 9.23
C VAL A 88 -8.78 -10.35 10.08
N HIS A 89 -8.85 -9.77 11.26
CA HIS A 89 -9.97 -9.96 12.18
C HIS A 89 -10.86 -8.72 12.17
N ALA A 90 -12.07 -8.87 11.62
CA ALA A 90 -13.09 -7.82 11.74
C ALA A 90 -13.77 -7.94 13.10
N PRO A 91 -13.88 -6.85 13.90
CA PRO A 91 -14.69 -6.84 15.12
C PRO A 91 -16.17 -7.14 14.82
N ASP A 92 -16.88 -7.73 15.79
CA ASP A 92 -18.29 -8.16 15.63
C ASP A 92 -19.26 -7.03 15.25
N PHE A 93 -18.90 -5.78 15.56
CA PHE A 93 -19.71 -4.62 15.20
C PHE A 93 -19.55 -4.17 13.72
N VAL A 94 -18.61 -4.77 12.97
CA VAL A 94 -18.39 -4.47 11.54
C VAL A 94 -19.34 -5.30 10.70
N GLY A 95 -20.34 -4.65 10.11
CA GLY A 95 -21.31 -5.32 9.26
C GLY A 95 -20.88 -5.48 7.81
N ARG A 96 -19.95 -4.61 7.35
CA ARG A 96 -19.43 -4.67 5.96
C ARG A 96 -17.92 -4.40 5.92
N LEU A 97 -17.20 -5.43 5.49
CA LEU A 97 -15.76 -5.38 5.25
C LEU A 97 -15.48 -5.39 3.73
N ASP A 98 -14.81 -4.39 3.24
CA ASP A 98 -14.41 -4.28 1.84
C ASP A 98 -12.88 -4.49 1.70
N TYR A 99 -12.47 -5.18 0.63
CA TYR A 99 -11.09 -5.22 0.14
C TYR A 99 -10.84 -4.01 -0.76
N GLU A 100 -9.61 -3.53 -0.78
CA GLU A 100 -9.12 -2.50 -1.70
C GLU A 100 -7.67 -2.82 -2.03
N GLY A 101 -7.43 -3.54 -3.15
CA GLY A 101 -6.08 -3.88 -3.62
C GLY A 101 -5.39 -2.65 -4.20
N GLU A 102 -4.21 -2.32 -3.67
CA GLU A 102 -3.50 -1.09 -3.95
C GLU A 102 -2.02 -1.33 -4.28
N LEU A 103 -1.42 -0.40 -5.04
CA LEU A 103 0.01 -0.27 -5.17
C LEU A 103 0.55 0.50 -3.96
N ALA A 104 1.44 -0.11 -3.21
CA ALA A 104 2.18 0.56 -2.15
C ALA A 104 3.58 0.94 -2.62
N VAL A 105 3.97 2.18 -2.38
CA VAL A 105 5.30 2.73 -2.62
C VAL A 105 6.05 2.77 -1.29
N VAL A 106 7.20 2.09 -1.20
CA VAL A 106 8.04 2.09 -0.01
C VAL A 106 9.15 3.12 -0.18
N MET A 107 9.19 4.10 0.72
CA MET A 107 10.21 5.14 0.70
C MET A 107 11.52 4.62 1.31
N LYS A 108 12.66 4.88 0.69
CA LYS A 108 13.99 4.46 1.18
C LYS A 108 14.65 5.45 2.11
N ARG A 109 14.23 6.70 2.08
CA ARG A 109 14.83 7.77 2.88
C ARG A 109 13.81 8.85 3.21
N ARG A 110 14.16 9.71 4.16
CA ARG A 110 13.35 10.87 4.53
C ARG A 110 13.12 11.77 3.32
N ALA A 111 11.87 12.15 3.08
CA ALA A 111 11.43 12.96 1.97
C ALA A 111 10.62 14.18 2.48
N LYS A 112 11.00 15.38 2.06
CA LYS A 112 10.32 16.64 2.38
C LYS A 112 10.56 17.62 1.23
N ASP A 113 9.48 18.27 0.77
CA ASP A 113 9.50 19.23 -0.34
C ASP A 113 10.20 18.68 -1.60
N VAL A 114 9.90 17.42 -1.95
CA VAL A 114 10.54 16.71 -3.07
C VAL A 114 9.89 17.17 -4.38
N PRO A 115 10.66 17.67 -5.36
CA PRO A 115 10.16 17.98 -6.69
C PRO A 115 9.75 16.69 -7.43
N GLU A 116 8.78 16.79 -8.34
CA GLU A 116 8.20 15.63 -9.01
C GLU A 116 9.22 14.83 -9.83
N GLU A 117 10.15 15.51 -10.47
CA GLU A 117 11.23 14.91 -11.26
C GLU A 117 12.20 14.07 -10.43
N GLU A 118 12.37 14.37 -9.13
CA GLU A 118 13.25 13.64 -8.21
C GLU A 118 12.49 12.56 -7.39
N ALA A 119 11.18 12.49 -7.50
CA ALA A 119 10.33 11.70 -6.61
C ALA A 119 10.77 10.22 -6.49
N LEU A 120 11.10 9.58 -7.61
CA LEU A 120 11.49 8.15 -7.61
C LEU A 120 12.88 7.91 -7.00
N ASP A 121 13.72 8.94 -6.86
CA ASP A 121 15.02 8.82 -6.17
C ASP A 121 14.86 8.59 -4.66
N TYR A 122 13.66 8.76 -4.14
CA TYR A 122 13.30 8.52 -2.74
C TYR A 122 12.61 7.18 -2.52
N VAL A 123 12.37 6.41 -3.57
CA VAL A 123 11.64 5.14 -3.53
C VAL A 123 12.61 3.98 -3.35
N LEU A 124 12.33 3.08 -2.40
CA LEU A 124 12.99 1.79 -2.25
C LEU A 124 12.45 0.78 -3.27
N GLY A 125 11.15 0.81 -3.49
CA GLY A 125 10.45 -0.09 -4.40
C GLY A 125 8.96 -0.12 -4.13
N TYR A 126 8.30 -1.12 -4.69
CA TYR A 126 6.86 -1.26 -4.76
C TYR A 126 6.41 -2.61 -4.22
N THR A 127 5.22 -2.65 -3.66
CA THR A 127 4.59 -3.88 -3.17
C THR A 127 3.07 -3.79 -3.27
N CYS A 128 2.38 -4.90 -3.06
CA CYS A 128 0.92 -4.91 -2.94
C CYS A 128 0.51 -4.58 -1.50
N LEU A 129 -0.59 -3.85 -1.36
CA LEU A 129 -1.25 -3.59 -0.10
C LEU A 129 -2.76 -3.78 -0.27
N ASN A 130 -3.41 -4.34 0.74
CA ASN A 130 -4.87 -4.36 0.79
C ASN A 130 -5.34 -3.34 1.83
N ASP A 131 -5.96 -2.24 1.35
CA ASP A 131 -6.54 -1.20 2.22
C ASP A 131 -7.91 -1.65 2.74
N ILE A 132 -7.91 -2.65 3.63
CA ILE A 132 -9.13 -3.20 4.23
C ILE A 132 -9.92 -2.07 4.90
N THR A 133 -11.23 -2.07 4.64
CA THR A 133 -12.13 -1.01 5.05
C THR A 133 -13.39 -1.55 5.71
N ALA A 134 -13.66 -1.17 6.95
CA ALA A 134 -14.97 -1.33 7.59
C ALA A 134 -15.90 -0.23 7.04
N ARG A 135 -16.62 -0.54 5.98
CA ARG A 135 -17.32 0.45 5.15
C ARG A 135 -18.50 1.13 5.86
N ASP A 136 -19.22 0.39 6.67
CA ASP A 136 -20.31 0.89 7.49
C ASP A 136 -19.80 1.85 8.59
N VAL A 137 -18.68 1.48 9.24
CA VAL A 137 -18.03 2.33 10.25
C VAL A 137 -17.49 3.62 9.62
N GLN A 138 -16.82 3.49 8.45
CA GLN A 138 -16.32 4.65 7.70
C GLN A 138 -17.44 5.65 7.37
N LYS A 139 -18.62 5.15 6.96
CA LYS A 139 -19.77 5.99 6.66
C LYS A 139 -20.39 6.63 7.91
N ALA A 140 -20.55 5.85 8.97
CA ALA A 140 -21.18 6.30 10.20
C ALA A 140 -20.37 7.40 10.91
N ASP A 141 -19.04 7.26 10.92
CA ASP A 141 -18.15 8.21 11.61
C ASP A 141 -17.93 9.49 10.81
N GLY A 142 -18.13 9.48 9.49
CA GLY A 142 -17.77 10.59 8.60
C GLY A 142 -16.27 10.83 8.46
N GLN A 143 -15.46 10.40 9.41
CA GLN A 143 -13.99 10.36 9.36
C GLN A 143 -13.52 8.92 9.08
N TRP A 144 -12.51 8.76 8.23
CA TRP A 144 -12.09 7.42 7.80
C TRP A 144 -11.20 6.69 8.80
N ALA A 145 -10.70 7.41 9.82
CA ALA A 145 -9.70 6.90 10.73
C ALA A 145 -10.06 5.53 11.34
N ARG A 146 -11.23 5.39 11.98
CA ARG A 146 -11.62 4.13 12.63
C ARG A 146 -11.96 3.02 11.65
N GLY A 147 -12.64 3.34 10.54
CA GLY A 147 -12.99 2.36 9.50
C GLY A 147 -11.78 1.80 8.73
N LYS A 148 -10.64 2.49 8.74
CA LYS A 148 -9.41 2.16 8.00
C LYS A 148 -8.26 1.66 8.89
N ASN A 149 -8.33 1.80 10.23
CA ASN A 149 -7.20 1.57 11.13
C ASN A 149 -7.44 0.51 12.21
N MET A 150 -8.35 -0.43 11.98
CA MET A 150 -8.43 -1.58 12.86
C MET A 150 -7.17 -2.45 12.72
N ASP A 151 -6.83 -3.19 13.76
CA ASP A 151 -5.61 -3.99 13.81
C ASP A 151 -5.53 -4.95 12.63
N GLY A 152 -4.41 -4.91 11.90
CA GLY A 152 -4.17 -5.77 10.76
C GLY A 152 -4.90 -5.40 9.46
N PHE A 153 -5.56 -4.23 9.35
CA PHE A 153 -6.32 -3.80 8.17
C PHE A 153 -5.46 -3.31 7.00
N ALA A 154 -4.15 -3.53 7.04
CA ALA A 154 -3.22 -3.25 5.94
C ALA A 154 -2.28 -4.43 5.67
N PRO A 155 -2.79 -5.60 5.22
CA PRO A 155 -1.93 -6.67 4.75
C PRO A 155 -1.07 -6.17 3.60
N MET A 156 0.26 -6.34 3.70
CA MET A 156 1.24 -5.82 2.75
C MET A 156 2.31 -6.87 2.42
N GLY A 157 2.73 -6.93 1.18
CA GLY A 157 3.79 -7.83 0.72
C GLY A 157 3.39 -8.62 -0.54
N PRO A 158 4.07 -9.77 -0.81
CA PRO A 158 5.04 -10.48 0.04
C PRO A 158 6.43 -9.84 0.12
N VAL A 159 6.86 -9.11 -0.91
CA VAL A 159 8.19 -8.51 -1.03
C VAL A 159 8.07 -7.07 -1.55
N VAL A 160 9.13 -6.29 -1.41
CA VAL A 160 9.33 -5.02 -2.13
C VAL A 160 10.23 -5.30 -3.33
N THR A 161 9.86 -4.80 -4.51
CA THR A 161 10.66 -4.87 -5.73
C THR A 161 10.83 -3.49 -6.34
N ASP A 162 12.00 -3.21 -6.90
CA ASP A 162 12.33 -2.04 -7.71
C ASP A 162 12.40 -2.36 -9.22
N GLU A 163 12.16 -3.62 -9.59
CA GLU A 163 12.24 -4.13 -10.96
C GLU A 163 10.93 -3.92 -11.76
N VAL A 164 10.14 -2.89 -11.41
CA VAL A 164 8.88 -2.59 -12.08
C VAL A 164 8.77 -1.10 -12.40
N ASP A 165 8.02 -0.79 -13.46
CA ASP A 165 7.63 0.58 -13.79
C ASP A 165 6.28 0.90 -13.11
N PRO A 166 6.24 1.81 -12.12
CA PRO A 166 5.02 2.10 -11.39
C PRO A 166 3.92 2.74 -12.25
N GLU A 167 4.26 3.26 -13.42
CA GLU A 167 3.31 3.89 -14.34
C GLU A 167 2.60 2.88 -15.25
N HIS A 168 3.11 1.62 -15.36
CA HIS A 168 2.62 0.60 -16.29
C HIS A 168 2.33 -0.74 -15.60
N LEU A 169 1.61 -0.72 -14.48
CA LEU A 169 1.25 -1.92 -13.71
C LEU A 169 -0.24 -2.25 -13.82
N THR A 170 -0.55 -3.53 -13.72
CA THR A 170 -1.91 -4.03 -13.51
C THR A 170 -2.03 -4.57 -12.09
N ILE A 171 -3.02 -4.07 -11.35
CA ILE A 171 -3.37 -4.55 -10.02
C ILE A 171 -4.61 -5.42 -10.14
N THR A 172 -4.54 -6.64 -9.62
CA THR A 172 -5.67 -7.59 -9.65
C THR A 172 -5.91 -8.15 -8.26
N THR A 173 -7.13 -7.98 -7.75
CA THR A 173 -7.57 -8.62 -6.51
C THR A 173 -8.44 -9.83 -6.82
N ARG A 174 -8.14 -10.95 -6.16
CA ARG A 174 -8.91 -12.18 -6.24
C ARG A 174 -9.48 -12.56 -4.89
N LEU A 175 -10.76 -12.90 -4.86
CA LEU A 175 -11.43 -13.46 -3.69
C LEU A 175 -11.90 -14.87 -4.04
N ASN A 176 -11.41 -15.86 -3.29
CA ASN A 176 -11.71 -17.28 -3.56
C ASN A 176 -11.43 -17.69 -5.02
N GLY A 177 -10.32 -17.18 -5.59
CA GLY A 177 -9.89 -17.45 -6.96
C GLY A 177 -10.56 -16.61 -8.04
N GLN A 178 -11.67 -15.93 -7.75
CA GLN A 178 -12.36 -15.05 -8.69
C GLN A 178 -11.76 -13.64 -8.68
N VAL A 179 -11.61 -13.04 -9.85
CA VAL A 179 -11.21 -11.63 -9.98
C VAL A 179 -12.38 -10.76 -9.53
N VAL A 180 -12.13 -9.93 -8.52
CA VAL A 180 -13.14 -9.03 -7.92
C VAL A 180 -12.75 -7.55 -8.04
N GLN A 181 -11.48 -7.27 -8.37
CA GLN A 181 -11.00 -5.93 -8.67
C GLN A 181 -9.87 -6.03 -9.70
N GLN A 182 -9.85 -5.12 -10.66
CA GLN A 182 -8.75 -4.95 -11.59
C GLN A 182 -8.62 -3.47 -11.95
N GLY A 183 -7.39 -2.96 -11.92
CA GLY A 183 -7.06 -1.58 -12.28
C GLY A 183 -5.67 -1.51 -12.88
N ARG A 184 -5.38 -0.41 -13.57
CA ARG A 184 -4.07 -0.12 -14.16
C ARG A 184 -3.56 1.20 -13.62
N THR A 185 -2.26 1.27 -13.33
CA THR A 185 -1.65 2.51 -12.80
C THR A 185 -1.69 3.67 -13.80
N GLU A 186 -1.78 3.39 -15.09
CA GLU A 186 -2.04 4.40 -16.14
C GLU A 186 -3.39 5.13 -15.98
N GLN A 187 -4.33 4.55 -15.22
CA GLN A 187 -5.66 5.11 -14.94
C GLN A 187 -5.69 5.96 -13.65
N LEU A 188 -4.55 6.13 -12.98
CA LEU A 188 -4.44 7.02 -11.84
C LEU A 188 -4.71 8.47 -12.27
N ILE A 189 -5.55 9.19 -11.51
CA ILE A 189 -5.81 10.62 -11.72
C ILE A 189 -4.56 11.43 -11.41
N THR A 190 -3.87 11.06 -10.34
CA THR A 190 -2.57 11.64 -9.94
C THR A 190 -1.56 10.50 -9.89
N GLY A 191 -0.53 10.55 -10.73
CA GLY A 191 0.52 9.53 -10.81
C GLY A 191 1.45 9.52 -9.60
N VAL A 192 2.25 8.46 -9.48
CA VAL A 192 3.12 8.21 -8.30
C VAL A 192 4.07 9.39 -8.02
N ARG A 193 4.71 9.95 -9.04
CA ARG A 193 5.66 11.08 -8.89
C ARG A 193 4.97 12.31 -8.30
N ALA A 194 3.86 12.70 -8.89
CA ALA A 194 3.06 13.85 -8.46
C ALA A 194 2.50 13.64 -7.03
N LEU A 195 2.10 12.40 -6.67
CA LEU A 195 1.67 12.08 -5.32
C LEU A 195 2.78 12.25 -4.30
N ILE A 196 4.00 11.75 -4.57
CA ILE A 196 5.14 11.91 -3.68
C ILE A 196 5.44 13.41 -3.46
N SER A 197 5.48 14.20 -4.55
CA SER A 197 5.69 15.64 -4.47
C SER A 197 4.60 16.31 -3.64
N PHE A 198 3.32 16.02 -3.91
CA PHE A 198 2.18 16.58 -3.20
C PHE A 198 2.19 16.25 -1.70
N ILE A 199 2.47 14.99 -1.34
CA ILE A 199 2.53 14.53 0.05
C ILE A 199 3.68 15.22 0.78
N THR A 200 4.86 15.22 0.19
CA THR A 200 6.08 15.75 0.82
C THR A 200 6.07 17.27 0.98
N ALA A 201 5.26 18.00 0.23
CA ALA A 201 5.03 19.44 0.46
C ALA A 201 4.34 19.73 1.80
N SER A 202 3.50 18.81 2.29
CA SER A 202 2.75 19.01 3.54
C SER A 202 3.29 18.21 4.73
N MET A 203 3.89 17.04 4.52
CA MET A 203 4.40 16.17 5.60
C MET A 203 5.69 15.45 5.19
N THR A 204 6.48 15.08 6.20
CA THR A 204 7.73 14.32 6.01
C THR A 204 7.47 12.86 6.10
#